data_39651eb9e3b245765fde5d26bd301000
#
_entry.id   39651eb9e3b245765fde5d26bd301000
#
_cell.length_a   1.000
_cell.length_b   1.000
_cell.length_c   1.000
_cell.angle_alpha   90.00
_cell.angle_beta   90.00
_cell.angle_gamma   90.00
#
_symmetry.space_group_name_H-M   'P 1'
#
loop_
_entity.id
_entity.type
_entity.pdbx_description
1 polymer ?
#
loop_
_entity_poly.entity_id
_entity_poly.type
_entity_poly.pdbx_seq_one_letter_code
_entity_poly.pdbx_strand_id
1 'polypeptide(L)'
;TQSIYCKEHVDHADYVVGSLRKWFDSPDGGYIYSRCQDMSAYGSLSENMPFVMSQIDSMYLRGCYFKIGDQALKDISIRLNKHAVNIAGKNIEPHALSGFGMNRLLNADVVTYGKIRFSNYTYLYNNLLQTEKVKFVYNDINEVVSSPLYFPIYCENRVDLQRKLAENGVYAPILWERPEFCTYLDESSSYIYDHILAIPIDQRYDIDEMKRVCKVINSFSKE
;
A
#
# COMPACT_ATOMS: atom_id res chain seq x y z
N THR A 1 2.56 2.54 11.48
CA THR A 1 3.49 2.27 10.37
C THR A 1 2.82 1.48 9.26
N GLN A 2 3.22 1.70 8.04
CA GLN A 2 2.80 0.91 6.89
C GLN A 2 3.83 -0.17 6.52
N SER A 3 4.98 -0.17 7.16
CA SER A 3 5.98 -1.23 7.05
C SER A 3 5.95 -2.10 8.30
N ILE A 4 5.99 -3.43 8.13
CA ILE A 4 5.99 -4.39 9.24
C ILE A 4 7.39 -4.52 9.86
N TYR A 5 8.45 -4.13 9.14
CA TYR A 5 9.83 -4.30 9.55
C TYR A 5 10.61 -3.01 9.73
N CYS A 6 9.96 -1.93 10.11
CA CYS A 6 10.68 -0.68 10.37
C CYS A 6 11.20 -0.66 11.81
N LYS A 7 12.32 -1.35 12.07
CA LYS A 7 12.92 -1.44 13.39
C LYS A 7 13.39 -0.08 13.89
N GLU A 8 13.86 0.77 12.99
CA GLU A 8 14.41 2.09 13.31
C GLU A 8 13.37 3.05 13.90
N HIS A 9 12.10 2.90 13.56
CA HIS A 9 11.05 3.80 14.06
C HIS A 9 10.42 3.33 15.37
N VAL A 10 10.54 2.05 15.72
CA VAL A 10 9.98 1.48 16.95
C VAL A 10 10.67 2.03 18.18
N ASP A 11 11.96 2.35 18.08
CA ASP A 11 12.77 2.79 19.20
C ASP A 11 12.51 4.25 19.64
N HIS A 12 11.82 5.04 18.82
CA HIS A 12 11.56 6.46 19.06
C HIS A 12 10.07 6.79 19.32
N ALA A 13 9.21 5.76 19.40
CA ALA A 13 7.78 5.95 19.59
C ALA A 13 7.28 5.26 20.87
N ASP A 14 6.36 5.92 21.58
CA ASP A 14 5.67 5.33 22.73
C ASP A 14 4.70 4.23 22.28
N TYR A 15 4.06 4.45 21.14
CA TYR A 15 3.12 3.52 20.51
C TYR A 15 3.41 3.36 19.04
N VAL A 16 3.39 2.12 18.57
CA VAL A 16 3.51 1.78 17.15
C VAL A 16 2.26 1.06 16.70
N VAL A 17 1.61 1.58 15.68
CA VAL A 17 0.41 0.96 15.09
C VAL A 17 0.67 0.60 13.63
N GLY A 18 0.10 -0.50 13.18
CA GLY A 18 0.26 -0.93 11.80
C GLY A 18 -0.94 -1.70 11.28
N SER A 19 -1.03 -1.81 9.95
CA SER A 19 -2.11 -2.51 9.26
C SER A 19 -1.57 -3.74 8.54
N LEU A 20 -2.10 -4.92 8.88
CA LEU A 20 -1.72 -6.19 8.25
C LEU A 20 -2.13 -6.24 6.77
N ARG A 21 -3.29 -5.67 6.43
CA ARG A 21 -3.83 -5.66 5.07
C ARG A 21 -2.94 -4.98 4.02
N LYS A 22 -1.96 -4.21 4.45
CA LYS A 22 -0.97 -3.58 3.56
C LYS A 22 0.10 -4.57 3.08
N TRP A 23 0.22 -5.70 3.76
CA TRP A 23 1.30 -6.68 3.56
C TRP A 23 0.80 -8.06 3.17
N PHE A 24 -0.39 -8.44 3.65
CA PHE A 24 -0.97 -9.76 3.43
C PHE A 24 -2.31 -9.66 2.69
N ASP A 25 -2.70 -10.77 2.15
CA ASP A 25 -4.05 -11.05 1.65
C ASP A 25 -5.04 -11.32 2.82
N SER A 26 -4.96 -10.50 3.88
CA SER A 26 -5.85 -10.54 5.02
C SER A 26 -7.04 -9.60 4.83
N PRO A 27 -8.27 -10.03 5.17
CA PRO A 27 -9.44 -9.16 5.09
C PRO A 27 -9.42 -8.05 6.15
N ASP A 28 -8.80 -8.31 7.29
CA ASP A 28 -8.72 -7.45 8.45
C ASP A 28 -7.34 -7.47 9.09
N GLY A 29 -7.24 -6.81 10.23
CA GLY A 29 -6.09 -6.88 11.09
C GLY A 29 -5.23 -5.63 11.10
N GLY A 30 -4.81 -5.34 12.29
CA GLY A 30 -3.82 -4.35 12.66
C GLY A 30 -3.08 -4.83 13.89
N TYR A 31 -2.07 -4.09 14.26
CA TYR A 31 -1.36 -4.31 15.51
C TYR A 31 -1.08 -2.98 16.19
N ILE A 32 -0.99 -3.06 17.49
CA ILE A 32 -0.46 -2.00 18.33
C ILE A 32 0.65 -2.59 19.19
N TYR A 33 1.73 -1.87 19.31
CA TYR A 33 2.85 -2.20 20.18
C TYR A 33 3.19 -0.97 21.03
N SER A 34 3.50 -1.18 22.29
CA SER A 34 4.02 -0.12 23.18
C SER A 34 5.23 -0.65 23.95
N ARG A 35 6.22 0.24 24.14
CA ARG A 35 7.36 -0.02 25.02
C ARG A 35 7.06 0.39 26.47
N CYS A 36 6.06 1.25 26.65
CA CYS A 36 5.77 1.89 27.96
C CYS A 36 4.60 1.23 28.66
N GLN A 37 3.78 0.44 27.97
CA GLN A 37 2.55 -0.11 28.51
C GLN A 37 2.32 -1.55 28.05
N ASP A 38 1.90 -2.41 28.96
CA ASP A 38 1.42 -3.75 28.62
C ASP A 38 0.07 -3.65 27.91
N MET A 39 0.02 -4.09 26.66
CA MET A 39 -1.15 -4.08 25.80
C MET A 39 -2.01 -5.35 25.96
N SER A 40 -1.59 -6.33 26.76
CA SER A 40 -2.32 -7.60 26.96
C SER A 40 -3.63 -7.44 27.74
N ALA A 41 -3.79 -6.32 28.45
CA ALA A 41 -4.95 -6.05 29.31
C ALA A 41 -6.23 -5.61 28.58
N TYR A 42 -6.22 -5.50 27.23
CA TYR A 42 -7.37 -5.02 26.47
C TYR A 42 -8.47 -6.08 26.21
N GLY A 43 -8.59 -7.07 27.07
CA GLY A 43 -9.75 -7.98 27.15
C GLY A 43 -9.99 -8.86 25.91
N SER A 44 -11.04 -9.66 25.95
CA SER A 44 -11.51 -10.40 24.77
C SER A 44 -12.39 -9.51 23.92
N LEU A 45 -11.90 -9.15 22.73
CA LEU A 45 -12.67 -8.43 21.72
C LEU A 45 -13.43 -9.42 20.83
N SER A 46 -14.57 -8.99 20.29
CA SER A 46 -15.31 -9.75 19.28
C SER A 46 -14.81 -9.44 17.88
N GLU A 47 -14.90 -10.40 16.96
CA GLU A 47 -14.62 -10.20 15.55
C GLU A 47 -15.72 -9.36 14.88
N ASN A 48 -15.36 -8.50 13.92
CA ASN A 48 -16.33 -7.79 13.07
C ASN A 48 -16.65 -8.64 11.83
N MET A 49 -17.43 -9.70 12.00
CA MET A 49 -17.73 -10.64 10.92
C MET A 49 -18.41 -10.00 9.69
N PRO A 50 -19.35 -9.04 9.83
CA PRO A 50 -19.89 -8.35 8.65
C PRO A 50 -18.81 -7.64 7.80
N PHE A 51 -17.85 -6.98 8.44
CA PHE A 51 -16.70 -6.37 7.76
C PHE A 51 -15.82 -7.44 7.10
N VAL A 52 -15.44 -8.47 7.85
CA VAL A 52 -14.54 -9.55 7.41
C VAL A 52 -15.10 -10.27 6.20
N MET A 53 -16.38 -10.67 6.23
CA MET A 53 -17.01 -11.38 5.11
C MET A 53 -17.09 -10.51 3.87
N SER A 54 -17.48 -9.23 4.01
CA SER A 54 -17.49 -8.31 2.86
C SER A 54 -16.10 -8.12 2.23
N GLN A 55 -15.04 -8.11 3.04
CA GLN A 55 -13.67 -8.04 2.54
C GLN A 55 -13.25 -9.34 1.83
N ILE A 56 -13.56 -10.51 2.40
CA ILE A 56 -13.25 -11.81 1.79
C ILE A 56 -13.93 -11.93 0.43
N ASP A 57 -15.22 -11.63 0.36
CA ASP A 57 -15.99 -11.69 -0.89
C ASP A 57 -15.43 -10.72 -1.94
N SER A 58 -15.10 -9.50 -1.52
CA SER A 58 -14.46 -8.51 -2.39
C SER A 58 -13.13 -9.00 -2.95
N MET A 59 -12.26 -9.56 -2.10
CA MET A 59 -10.94 -10.08 -2.50
C MET A 59 -11.08 -11.27 -3.44
N TYR A 60 -11.99 -12.20 -3.14
CA TYR A 60 -12.26 -13.36 -3.96
C TYR A 60 -12.74 -12.99 -5.37
N LEU A 61 -13.75 -12.12 -5.46
CA LEU A 61 -14.29 -11.68 -6.75
C LEU A 61 -13.26 -10.89 -7.56
N ARG A 62 -12.40 -10.12 -6.90
CA ARG A 62 -11.28 -9.45 -7.58
C ARG A 62 -10.28 -10.45 -8.14
N GLY A 63 -9.97 -11.51 -7.39
CA GLY A 63 -9.15 -12.62 -7.86
C GLY A 63 -9.76 -13.33 -9.07
N CYS A 64 -11.07 -13.54 -9.06
CA CYS A 64 -11.80 -14.09 -10.21
C CYS A 64 -11.73 -13.16 -11.42
N TYR A 65 -11.93 -11.84 -11.22
CA TYR A 65 -11.79 -10.85 -12.29
C TYR A 65 -10.41 -10.94 -12.97
N PHE A 66 -9.34 -11.03 -12.21
CA PHE A 66 -7.98 -11.13 -12.79
C PHE A 66 -7.77 -12.41 -13.62
N LYS A 67 -8.52 -13.46 -13.35
CA LYS A 67 -8.44 -14.73 -14.11
C LYS A 67 -9.34 -14.76 -15.35
N ILE A 68 -10.53 -14.17 -15.26
CA ILE A 68 -11.60 -14.33 -16.25
C ILE A 68 -11.79 -13.07 -17.10
N GLY A 69 -11.44 -11.88 -16.55
CA GLY A 69 -11.61 -10.58 -17.23
C GLY A 69 -13.04 -10.02 -17.19
N ASP A 70 -13.97 -10.64 -16.46
CA ASP A 70 -15.36 -10.20 -16.39
C ASP A 70 -15.50 -8.93 -15.54
N GLN A 71 -15.87 -7.82 -16.18
CA GLN A 71 -16.01 -6.51 -15.54
C GLN A 71 -17.07 -6.51 -14.41
N ALA A 72 -18.12 -7.30 -14.51
CA ALA A 72 -19.14 -7.39 -13.47
C ALA A 72 -18.56 -7.86 -12.13
N LEU A 73 -17.61 -8.80 -12.15
CA LEU A 73 -16.90 -9.26 -10.93
C LEU A 73 -16.09 -8.13 -10.27
N LYS A 74 -15.44 -7.31 -11.07
CA LYS A 74 -14.71 -6.13 -10.59
C LYS A 74 -15.65 -5.13 -9.92
N ASP A 75 -16.77 -4.84 -10.57
CA ASP A 75 -17.74 -3.85 -10.07
C ASP A 75 -18.39 -4.32 -8.76
N ILE A 76 -18.71 -5.60 -8.64
CA ILE A 76 -19.22 -6.19 -7.39
C ILE A 76 -18.15 -6.13 -6.31
N SER A 77 -16.91 -6.50 -6.62
CA SER A 77 -15.77 -6.42 -5.70
C SER A 77 -15.60 -5.00 -5.13
N ILE A 78 -15.67 -3.96 -5.98
CA ILE A 78 -15.56 -2.57 -5.56
C ILE A 78 -16.71 -2.19 -4.61
N ARG A 79 -17.95 -2.60 -4.91
CA ARG A 79 -19.10 -2.32 -4.04
C ARG A 79 -18.97 -2.98 -2.68
N LEU A 80 -18.55 -4.24 -2.63
CA LEU A 80 -18.31 -4.96 -1.37
C LEU A 80 -17.21 -4.32 -0.54
N ASN A 81 -16.11 -3.90 -1.16
CA ASN A 81 -15.05 -3.18 -0.46
C ASN A 81 -15.56 -1.85 0.12
N LYS A 82 -16.35 -1.07 -0.64
CA LYS A 82 -16.97 0.16 -0.14
C LYS A 82 -17.93 -0.13 1.03
N HIS A 83 -18.70 -1.22 0.94
CA HIS A 83 -19.59 -1.63 2.02
C HIS A 83 -18.80 -1.96 3.30
N ALA A 84 -17.72 -2.72 3.19
CA ALA A 84 -16.84 -3.01 4.33
C ALA A 84 -16.24 -1.74 4.94
N VAL A 85 -15.74 -0.82 4.13
CA VAL A 85 -15.22 0.47 4.60
C VAL A 85 -16.29 1.26 5.35
N ASN A 86 -17.55 1.26 4.88
CA ASN A 86 -18.66 1.91 5.55
C ASN A 86 -19.00 1.24 6.90
N ILE A 87 -18.90 -0.08 7.02
CA ILE A 87 -19.07 -0.79 8.30
C ILE A 87 -17.99 -0.32 9.29
N ALA A 88 -16.72 -0.31 8.87
CA ALA A 88 -15.62 0.12 9.71
C ALA A 88 -15.73 1.60 10.12
N GLY A 89 -16.18 2.48 9.21
CA GLY A 89 -16.32 3.91 9.48
C GLY A 89 -17.48 4.26 10.42
N LYS A 90 -18.49 3.39 10.53
CA LYS A 90 -19.62 3.59 11.44
C LYS A 90 -19.36 3.09 12.86
N ASN A 91 -18.43 2.18 13.01
CA ASN A 91 -18.07 1.59 14.28
C ASN A 91 -16.57 1.71 14.50
N ILE A 92 -16.17 2.63 15.37
CA ILE A 92 -14.77 2.89 15.75
C ILE A 92 -14.29 2.01 16.90
N GLU A 93 -15.17 1.14 17.45
CA GLU A 93 -14.78 0.22 18.51
C GLU A 93 -13.72 -0.77 18.02
N PRO A 94 -12.74 -1.11 18.86
CA PRO A 94 -11.74 -2.11 18.52
C PRO A 94 -12.36 -3.49 18.39
N HIS A 95 -11.87 -4.26 17.41
CA HIS A 95 -12.30 -5.63 17.16
C HIS A 95 -11.12 -6.58 17.20
N ALA A 96 -11.37 -7.84 17.56
CA ALA A 96 -10.38 -8.89 17.45
C ALA A 96 -10.01 -9.14 15.97
N LEU A 97 -8.77 -9.52 15.73
CA LEU A 97 -8.35 -10.08 14.47
C LEU A 97 -9.16 -11.36 14.19
N SER A 98 -9.77 -11.46 13.02
CA SER A 98 -10.55 -12.64 12.66
C SER A 98 -9.68 -13.91 12.60
N GLY A 99 -10.31 -15.06 12.82
CA GLY A 99 -9.66 -16.35 12.65
C GLY A 99 -9.08 -16.53 11.24
N PHE A 100 -9.72 -15.95 10.22
CA PHE A 100 -9.18 -15.91 8.86
C PHE A 100 -7.92 -15.06 8.76
N GLY A 101 -7.95 -13.84 9.28
CA GLY A 101 -6.79 -12.94 9.32
C GLY A 101 -5.63 -13.52 10.12
N MET A 102 -5.91 -14.17 11.26
CA MET A 102 -4.92 -14.86 12.07
C MET A 102 -4.24 -16.00 11.28
N ASN A 103 -5.02 -16.80 10.58
CA ASN A 103 -4.48 -17.88 9.75
C ASN A 103 -3.54 -17.33 8.66
N ARG A 104 -3.92 -16.23 7.99
CA ARG A 104 -3.06 -15.57 7.00
C ARG A 104 -1.76 -15.05 7.61
N LEU A 105 -1.84 -14.42 8.77
CA LEU A 105 -0.66 -13.90 9.47
C LEU A 105 0.31 -15.03 9.85
N LEU A 106 -0.18 -16.12 10.42
CA LEU A 106 0.65 -17.24 10.87
C LEU A 106 1.34 -17.99 9.71
N ASN A 107 0.74 -17.97 8.51
CA ASN A 107 1.28 -18.63 7.32
C ASN A 107 2.00 -17.68 6.36
N ALA A 108 2.17 -16.40 6.70
CA ALA A 108 2.82 -15.43 5.84
C ALA A 108 4.35 -15.53 5.95
N ASP A 109 5.02 -15.68 4.83
CA ASP A 109 6.49 -15.56 4.75
C ASP A 109 6.90 -14.08 4.57
N VAL A 110 6.84 -13.37 5.68
CA VAL A 110 7.06 -11.92 5.72
C VAL A 110 8.49 -11.55 5.32
N VAL A 111 9.45 -12.42 5.61
CA VAL A 111 10.86 -12.21 5.27
C VAL A 111 11.04 -12.24 3.75
N THR A 112 10.45 -13.24 3.10
CA THR A 112 10.48 -13.33 1.62
C THR A 112 9.72 -12.16 0.99
N TYR A 113 8.57 -11.75 1.54
CA TYR A 113 7.84 -10.59 1.04
C TYR A 113 8.68 -9.31 1.08
N GLY A 114 9.40 -9.08 2.19
CA GLY A 114 10.32 -7.95 2.30
C GLY A 114 11.44 -7.98 1.25
N LYS A 115 12.06 -9.14 1.06
CA LYS A 115 13.11 -9.33 0.05
C LYS A 115 12.63 -9.06 -1.37
N ILE A 116 11.45 -9.58 -1.75
CA ILE A 116 10.87 -9.34 -3.09
C ILE A 116 10.61 -7.85 -3.29
N ARG A 117 9.96 -7.19 -2.33
CA ARG A 117 9.70 -5.74 -2.39
C ARG A 117 10.98 -4.92 -2.54
N PHE A 118 12.00 -5.23 -1.76
CA PHE A 118 13.28 -4.55 -1.85
C PHE A 118 13.99 -4.82 -3.17
N SER A 119 13.91 -6.05 -3.69
CA SER A 119 14.43 -6.39 -5.01
C SER A 119 13.72 -5.60 -6.13
N ASN A 120 12.39 -5.51 -6.09
CA ASN A 120 11.60 -4.72 -7.02
C ASN A 120 11.93 -3.22 -6.92
N TYR A 121 12.09 -2.71 -5.70
CA TYR A 121 12.52 -1.33 -5.46
C TYR A 121 13.89 -1.06 -6.07
N THR A 122 14.86 -1.92 -5.79
CA THR A 122 16.23 -1.81 -6.30
C THR A 122 16.26 -1.87 -7.82
N TYR A 123 15.42 -2.72 -8.43
CA TYR A 123 15.31 -2.77 -9.88
C TYR A 123 14.83 -1.44 -10.46
N LEU A 124 13.76 -0.87 -9.92
CA LEU A 124 13.25 0.43 -10.36
C LEU A 124 14.29 1.54 -10.15
N TYR A 125 14.93 1.56 -8.99
CA TYR A 125 15.97 2.54 -8.67
C TYR A 125 17.12 2.55 -9.68
N ASN A 126 17.55 1.38 -10.13
CA ASN A 126 18.68 1.24 -11.06
C ASN A 126 18.30 1.44 -12.53
N ASN A 127 17.01 1.35 -12.89
CA ASN A 127 16.58 1.31 -14.30
C ASN A 127 15.63 2.44 -14.70
N LEU A 128 15.06 3.19 -13.76
CA LEU A 128 14.29 4.38 -14.08
C LEU A 128 15.20 5.57 -14.37
N LEU A 129 14.82 6.34 -15.37
CA LEU A 129 15.52 7.58 -15.73
C LEU A 129 14.97 8.74 -14.88
N GLN A 130 15.84 9.36 -14.11
CA GLN A 130 15.55 10.66 -13.52
C GLN A 130 15.67 11.75 -14.56
N THR A 131 14.69 12.63 -14.64
CA THR A 131 14.59 13.76 -15.55
C THR A 131 13.97 14.95 -14.82
N GLU A 132 13.79 16.07 -15.49
CA GLU A 132 13.02 17.18 -14.91
C GLU A 132 11.56 16.80 -14.62
N LYS A 133 11.00 15.88 -15.42
CA LYS A 133 9.60 15.41 -15.26
C LYS A 133 9.40 14.35 -14.17
N VAL A 134 10.41 13.51 -13.93
CA VAL A 134 10.34 12.39 -12.98
C VAL A 134 11.58 12.39 -12.09
N LYS A 135 11.39 12.56 -10.79
CA LYS A 135 12.47 12.58 -9.79
C LYS A 135 12.20 11.52 -8.71
N PHE A 136 13.26 10.97 -8.15
CA PHE A 136 13.15 10.06 -7.02
C PHE A 136 12.90 10.85 -5.73
N VAL A 137 12.10 10.27 -4.84
CA VAL A 137 11.93 10.82 -3.48
C VAL A 137 13.19 10.56 -2.64
N TYR A 138 13.78 9.37 -2.80
CA TYR A 138 15.04 8.99 -2.15
C TYR A 138 16.14 8.87 -3.21
N ASN A 139 17.17 9.69 -3.09
CA ASN A 139 18.30 9.69 -4.01
C ASN A 139 19.41 8.71 -3.60
N ASP A 140 19.41 8.25 -2.35
CA ASP A 140 20.28 7.18 -1.86
C ASP A 140 19.42 5.97 -1.48
N ILE A 141 19.71 4.81 -2.06
CA ILE A 141 19.01 3.57 -1.75
C ILE A 141 19.21 3.12 -0.29
N ASN A 142 20.27 3.57 0.35
CA ASN A 142 20.53 3.29 1.77
C ASN A 142 19.58 4.04 2.72
N GLU A 143 18.89 5.07 2.23
CA GLU A 143 17.84 5.77 2.98
C GLU A 143 16.51 4.98 2.97
N VAL A 144 16.41 3.96 2.11
CA VAL A 144 15.19 3.18 1.96
C VAL A 144 15.15 2.08 3.00
N VAL A 145 14.04 2.01 3.73
CA VAL A 145 13.79 0.94 4.70
C VAL A 145 13.82 -0.44 4.02
N SER A 146 14.24 -1.45 4.76
CA SER A 146 14.42 -2.83 4.26
C SER A 146 13.16 -3.47 3.65
N SER A 147 11.99 -2.89 3.90
CA SER A 147 10.69 -3.40 3.45
C SER A 147 9.78 -2.26 2.97
N PRO A 148 10.08 -1.66 1.80
CA PRO A 148 9.30 -0.56 1.28
C PRO A 148 7.90 -0.99 0.83
N LEU A 149 6.90 -0.13 1.04
CA LEU A 149 5.52 -0.40 0.59
C LEU A 149 5.33 -0.09 -0.89
N TYR A 150 5.94 1.00 -1.36
CA TYR A 150 5.90 1.49 -2.74
C TYR A 150 7.26 2.04 -3.14
N PHE A 151 7.46 2.29 -4.42
CA PHE A 151 8.54 3.12 -4.94
C PHE A 151 7.97 4.52 -5.21
N PRO A 152 8.22 5.52 -4.33
CA PRO A 152 7.67 6.86 -4.49
C PRO A 152 8.51 7.68 -5.48
N ILE A 153 7.83 8.40 -6.36
CA ILE A 153 8.43 9.36 -7.28
C ILE A 153 7.70 10.69 -7.22
N TYR A 154 8.38 11.76 -7.54
CA TYR A 154 7.76 13.04 -7.92
C TYR A 154 7.61 13.10 -9.42
N CYS A 155 6.45 13.54 -9.90
CA CYS A 155 6.17 13.71 -11.32
C CYS A 155 5.42 15.03 -11.57
N GLU A 156 5.97 15.89 -12.43
CA GLU A 156 5.37 17.20 -12.76
C GLU A 156 3.97 17.05 -13.38
N ASN A 157 3.76 16.05 -14.20
CA ASN A 157 2.47 15.73 -14.82
C ASN A 157 1.96 14.36 -14.32
N ARG A 158 1.85 14.21 -12.97
CA ARG A 158 1.53 12.90 -12.38
C ARG A 158 0.21 12.28 -12.85
N VAL A 159 -0.80 13.11 -13.17
CA VAL A 159 -2.11 12.61 -13.64
C VAL A 159 -1.97 11.97 -15.02
N ASP A 160 -1.17 12.54 -15.90
CA ASP A 160 -0.92 12.00 -17.23
C ASP A 160 -0.08 10.72 -17.14
N LEU A 161 0.95 10.71 -16.29
CA LEU A 161 1.71 9.48 -16.02
C LEU A 161 0.84 8.40 -15.41
N GLN A 162 -0.01 8.73 -14.44
CA GLN A 162 -0.95 7.78 -13.83
C GLN A 162 -1.90 7.16 -14.86
N ARG A 163 -2.43 7.99 -15.78
CA ARG A 163 -3.29 7.52 -16.88
C ARG A 163 -2.52 6.58 -17.81
N LYS A 164 -1.32 6.97 -18.24
CA LYS A 164 -0.45 6.15 -19.09
C LYS A 164 -0.08 4.81 -18.43
N LEU A 165 0.20 4.82 -17.13
CA LEU A 165 0.43 3.60 -16.34
C LEU A 165 -0.82 2.73 -16.32
N ALA A 166 -2.00 3.29 -16.06
CA ALA A 166 -3.27 2.55 -16.01
C ALA A 166 -3.63 1.91 -17.36
N GLU A 167 -3.40 2.60 -18.47
CA GLU A 167 -3.56 2.07 -19.84
C GLU A 167 -2.64 0.87 -20.11
N ASN A 168 -1.53 0.78 -19.39
CA ASN A 168 -0.59 -0.34 -19.44
C ASN A 168 -0.79 -1.34 -18.29
N GLY A 169 -1.92 -1.28 -17.57
CA GLY A 169 -2.28 -2.20 -16.50
C GLY A 169 -1.53 -1.98 -15.18
N VAL A 170 -0.89 -0.82 -15.00
CA VAL A 170 -0.18 -0.45 -13.78
C VAL A 170 -0.99 0.59 -13.01
N TYR A 171 -1.50 0.23 -11.84
CA TYR A 171 -2.32 1.11 -11.00
C TYR A 171 -1.48 1.74 -9.91
N ALA A 172 -0.93 2.91 -10.17
CA ALA A 172 -0.13 3.70 -9.24
C ALA A 172 -1.04 4.66 -8.46
N PRO A 173 -1.20 4.50 -7.13
CA PRO A 173 -2.04 5.40 -6.36
C PRO A 173 -1.34 6.73 -6.05
N ILE A 174 -2.14 7.79 -5.94
CA ILE A 174 -1.74 9.03 -5.29
C ILE A 174 -1.92 8.82 -3.78
N LEU A 175 -0.84 8.89 -3.01
CA LEU A 175 -0.85 8.68 -1.56
C LEU A 175 -0.27 9.91 -0.87
N TRP A 176 -1.10 10.76 -0.32
CA TRP A 176 -2.58 10.79 -0.30
C TRP A 176 -3.04 12.07 -0.99
N GLU A 177 -4.31 12.16 -1.35
CA GLU A 177 -4.88 13.42 -1.82
C GLU A 177 -4.85 14.45 -0.69
N ARG A 178 -4.64 15.72 -1.04
CA ARG A 178 -4.68 16.82 -0.08
C ARG A 178 -6.07 16.88 0.56
N PRO A 179 -6.19 16.81 1.91
CA PRO A 179 -7.47 16.96 2.56
C PRO A 179 -8.05 18.36 2.36
N GLU A 180 -9.36 18.47 2.13
CA GLU A 180 -10.05 19.75 1.90
C GLU A 180 -9.86 20.76 3.04
N PHE A 181 -9.73 20.29 4.28
CA PHE A 181 -9.50 21.15 5.45
C PHE A 181 -8.04 21.66 5.55
N CYS A 182 -7.10 21.12 4.79
CA CYS A 182 -5.74 21.61 4.70
C CYS A 182 -5.68 22.82 3.76
N THR A 183 -6.09 23.99 4.27
CA THR A 183 -6.13 25.23 3.49
C THR A 183 -4.77 25.90 3.36
N TYR A 184 -3.86 25.69 4.32
CA TYR A 184 -2.51 26.23 4.32
C TYR A 184 -1.48 25.09 4.37
N LEU A 185 -0.52 25.15 3.46
CA LEU A 185 0.66 24.27 3.41
C LEU A 185 1.88 25.15 3.07
N ASP A 186 3.02 24.79 3.63
CA ASP A 186 4.30 25.31 3.14
C ASP A 186 4.58 24.79 1.72
N GLU A 187 5.54 25.41 1.03
CA GLU A 187 5.87 25.08 -0.36
C GLU A 187 6.28 23.61 -0.52
N SER A 188 7.06 23.07 0.43
CA SER A 188 7.54 21.68 0.34
C SER A 188 6.42 20.67 0.51
N SER A 189 5.52 20.89 1.47
CA SER A 189 4.34 20.05 1.68
C SER A 189 3.38 20.15 0.50
N SER A 190 3.17 21.34 -0.06
CA SER A 190 2.36 21.53 -1.26
C SER A 190 2.95 20.76 -2.45
N TYR A 191 4.26 20.89 -2.67
CA TYR A 191 4.97 20.17 -3.73
C TYR A 191 4.78 18.65 -3.63
N ILE A 192 4.90 18.08 -2.41
CA ILE A 192 4.68 16.64 -2.18
C ILE A 192 3.26 16.24 -2.59
N TYR A 193 2.25 16.96 -2.11
CA TYR A 193 0.86 16.66 -2.45
C TYR A 193 0.55 16.75 -3.94
N ASP A 194 1.19 17.66 -4.64
CA ASP A 194 0.93 17.92 -6.05
C ASP A 194 1.65 16.95 -7.00
N HIS A 195 2.80 16.40 -6.56
CA HIS A 195 3.70 15.66 -7.46
C HIS A 195 3.89 14.18 -7.09
N ILE A 196 3.62 13.77 -5.83
CA ILE A 196 3.92 12.40 -5.40
C ILE A 196 3.04 11.37 -6.10
N LEU A 197 3.68 10.29 -6.57
CA LEU A 197 3.03 9.11 -7.13
C LEU A 197 3.71 7.85 -6.57
N ALA A 198 2.93 6.86 -6.16
CA ALA A 198 3.43 5.64 -5.54
C ALA A 198 3.38 4.48 -6.54
N ILE A 199 4.55 4.03 -6.97
CA ILE A 199 4.65 2.91 -7.92
C ILE A 199 4.57 1.58 -7.15
N PRO A 200 3.67 0.64 -7.53
CA PRO A 200 3.53 -0.64 -6.85
C PRO A 200 4.76 -1.53 -7.08
N ILE A 201 5.25 -2.12 -5.98
CA ILE A 201 6.43 -2.99 -5.95
C ILE A 201 6.19 -4.24 -5.10
N ASP A 202 4.93 -4.53 -4.79
CA ASP A 202 4.61 -5.56 -3.80
C ASP A 202 4.98 -6.98 -4.28
N GLN A 203 4.98 -7.91 -3.34
CA GLN A 203 5.45 -9.29 -3.54
C GLN A 203 4.65 -10.12 -4.55
N ARG A 204 3.58 -9.59 -5.10
CA ARG A 204 2.80 -10.24 -6.19
C ARG A 204 3.46 -10.09 -7.55
N TYR A 205 4.40 -9.15 -7.66
CA TYR A 205 5.07 -8.79 -8.88
C TYR A 205 6.51 -9.29 -8.88
N ASP A 206 6.99 -9.67 -10.06
CA ASP A 206 8.38 -10.04 -10.29
C ASP A 206 9.13 -8.95 -11.08
N ILE A 207 10.36 -9.26 -11.48
CA ILE A 207 11.23 -8.33 -12.22
C ILE A 207 10.68 -8.05 -13.64
N ASP A 208 9.90 -8.94 -14.24
CA ASP A 208 9.36 -8.69 -15.57
C ASP A 208 8.24 -7.64 -15.54
N GLU A 209 7.40 -7.63 -14.49
CA GLU A 209 6.50 -6.51 -14.24
C GLU A 209 7.25 -5.21 -13.99
N MET A 210 8.36 -5.24 -13.26
CA MET A 210 9.18 -4.04 -13.03
C MET A 210 9.81 -3.51 -14.33
N LYS A 211 10.25 -4.38 -15.24
CA LYS A 211 10.71 -3.99 -16.59
C LYS A 211 9.62 -3.27 -17.38
N ARG A 212 8.38 -3.78 -17.30
CA ARG A 212 7.23 -3.15 -17.95
C ARG A 212 6.94 -1.77 -17.36
N VAL A 213 6.97 -1.63 -16.05
CA VAL A 213 6.80 -0.34 -15.34
C VAL A 213 7.88 0.64 -15.80
N CYS A 214 9.16 0.24 -15.79
CA CYS A 214 10.28 1.07 -16.25
C CYS A 214 10.07 1.53 -17.70
N LYS A 215 9.65 0.64 -18.60
CA LYS A 215 9.42 0.99 -20.01
C LYS A 215 8.39 2.12 -20.14
N VAL A 216 7.28 2.04 -19.40
CA VAL A 216 6.22 3.05 -19.45
C VAL A 216 6.70 4.40 -18.91
N ILE A 217 7.35 4.40 -17.73
CA ILE A 217 7.81 5.64 -17.09
C ILE A 217 8.93 6.28 -17.90
N ASN A 218 9.91 5.50 -18.35
CA ASN A 218 11.03 6.02 -19.15
C ASN A 218 10.60 6.56 -20.53
N SER A 219 9.54 5.98 -21.12
CA SER A 219 8.93 6.54 -22.33
C SER A 219 8.29 7.89 -22.04
N PHE A 220 7.53 8.00 -20.96
CA PHE A 220 6.90 9.26 -20.54
C PHE A 220 7.93 10.36 -20.23
N SER A 221 9.03 10.00 -19.59
CA SER A 221 10.10 10.94 -19.23
C SER A 221 10.83 11.56 -20.44
N LYS A 222 10.76 10.91 -21.61
CA LYS A 222 11.41 11.35 -22.87
C LYS A 222 10.50 12.19 -23.77
N GLU A 223 9.19 12.14 -23.56
CA GLU A 223 8.19 12.97 -24.25
C GLU A 223 8.20 14.41 -23.72
#